data_67fd546f0e5a96e6edb80cb10dd064e2
#
_entry.id   67fd546f0e5a96e6edb80cb10dd064e2
#
_cell.length_a   1.000
_cell.length_b   1.000
_cell.length_c   1.000
_cell.angle_alpha   90.00
_cell.angle_beta   90.00
_cell.angle_gamma   90.00
#
_symmetry.space_group_name_H-M   'P 1'
#
loop_
_entity.id
_entity.type
_entity.pdbx_description
1 polymer ?
#
loop_
_entity_poly.entity_id
_entity_poly.type
_entity_poly.pdbx_seq_one_letter_code
_entity_poly.pdbx_strand_id
1 'polypeptide(L)'
;SVMLIVPLIIEKIYRHQVLAKFNSTRFWRMLYRIGFMRRYLNRMAGKKLLKLFGGRLRFLGIGGAKLDGGAERFLLEAKVPYAIGYGLTETAPLLAGAAPSQVRLGSTGPQAPGVELRLENVNPETRQGEIVARTPSAMVGYFKNPEATKEAFTADGWFRTGDLGEFDKDGWLYIKGRLKNMIVGPGGENIYPEDIETVLN
;
A
#
# COMPACT_ATOMS: atom_id res chain seq x y z
N SER A 1 -12.02 5.58 -18.04
CA SER A 1 -12.61 5.77 -16.71
C SER A 1 -11.51 5.69 -15.63
N VAL A 2 -11.80 6.29 -14.49
CA VAL A 2 -11.03 6.22 -13.25
C VAL A 2 -11.88 5.44 -12.25
N MET A 3 -11.25 4.59 -11.45
CA MET A 3 -11.91 3.82 -10.39
C MET A 3 -11.04 3.87 -9.13
N LEU A 4 -11.67 4.09 -7.99
CA LEU A 4 -11.02 3.99 -6.68
C LEU A 4 -11.64 2.80 -5.93
N ILE A 5 -10.81 1.96 -5.35
CA ILE A 5 -11.25 0.76 -4.63
C ILE A 5 -10.40 0.50 -3.39
N VAL A 6 -10.91 -0.30 -2.49
CA VAL A 6 -10.17 -0.84 -1.35
C VAL A 6 -9.45 -2.14 -1.73
N PRO A 7 -8.31 -2.47 -1.11
CA PRO A 7 -7.52 -3.68 -1.38
C PRO A 7 -8.33 -4.97 -1.41
N LEU A 8 -9.22 -5.15 -0.43
CA LEU A 8 -10.05 -6.35 -0.25
C LEU A 8 -10.78 -6.80 -1.54
N ILE A 9 -11.22 -5.85 -2.38
CA ILE A 9 -11.93 -6.18 -3.63
C ILE A 9 -10.98 -6.87 -4.60
N ILE A 10 -9.78 -6.33 -4.80
CA ILE A 10 -8.77 -6.92 -5.69
C ILE A 10 -8.26 -8.24 -5.14
N GLU A 11 -8.03 -8.33 -3.85
CA GLU A 11 -7.58 -9.56 -3.18
C GLU A 11 -8.59 -10.69 -3.35
N LYS A 12 -9.89 -10.41 -3.14
CA LYS A 12 -10.94 -11.40 -3.41
C LYS A 12 -10.97 -11.85 -4.87
N ILE A 13 -10.87 -10.92 -5.82
CA ILE A 13 -10.80 -11.27 -7.24
C ILE A 13 -9.55 -12.12 -7.52
N TYR A 14 -8.39 -11.72 -7.02
CA TYR A 14 -7.16 -12.46 -7.19
C TYR A 14 -7.24 -13.87 -6.62
N ARG A 15 -7.69 -14.03 -5.37
CA ARG A 15 -7.81 -15.34 -4.70
C ARG A 15 -8.84 -16.25 -5.39
N HIS A 16 -10.04 -15.76 -5.63
CA HIS A 16 -11.15 -16.59 -6.11
C HIS A 16 -11.15 -16.81 -7.64
N GLN A 17 -10.66 -15.87 -8.43
CA GLN A 17 -10.70 -15.98 -9.89
C GLN A 17 -9.35 -16.32 -10.52
N VAL A 18 -8.25 -15.86 -9.93
CA VAL A 18 -6.91 -16.07 -10.50
C VAL A 18 -6.25 -17.27 -9.83
N LEU A 19 -6.01 -17.21 -8.51
CA LEU A 19 -5.32 -18.30 -7.80
C LEU A 19 -6.11 -19.59 -7.79
N ALA A 20 -7.42 -19.56 -7.57
CA ALA A 20 -8.26 -20.75 -7.59
C ALA A 20 -8.13 -21.50 -8.92
N LYS A 21 -8.11 -20.78 -10.04
CA LYS A 21 -7.92 -21.37 -11.37
C LYS A 21 -6.53 -21.97 -11.54
N PHE A 22 -5.48 -21.25 -11.19
CA PHE A 22 -4.09 -21.70 -11.39
C PHE A 22 -3.61 -22.70 -10.36
N ASN A 23 -4.34 -22.86 -9.23
CA ASN A 23 -4.10 -23.90 -8.25
C ASN A 23 -5.00 -25.15 -8.44
N SER A 24 -5.92 -25.16 -9.41
CA SER A 24 -6.91 -26.22 -9.58
C SER A 24 -6.30 -27.59 -9.90
N THR A 25 -5.18 -27.64 -10.59
CA THR A 25 -4.48 -28.90 -10.91
C THR A 25 -2.96 -28.78 -10.67
N ARG A 26 -2.28 -29.93 -10.50
CA ARG A 26 -0.82 -29.97 -10.35
C ARG A 26 -0.11 -29.33 -11.56
N PHE A 27 -0.64 -29.53 -12.75
CA PHE A 27 -0.09 -28.98 -13.99
C PHE A 27 -0.13 -27.45 -14.02
N TRP A 28 -1.29 -26.82 -13.72
CA TRP A 28 -1.43 -25.37 -13.67
C TRP A 28 -0.57 -24.75 -12.58
N ARG A 29 -0.46 -25.41 -11.41
CA ARG A 29 0.39 -24.96 -10.30
C ARG A 29 1.87 -24.95 -10.69
N MET A 30 2.33 -26.00 -11.42
CA MET A 30 3.70 -26.05 -11.90
C MET A 30 3.98 -24.94 -12.91
N LEU A 31 3.08 -24.73 -13.88
CA LEU A 31 3.22 -23.65 -14.88
C LEU A 31 3.24 -22.26 -14.23
N TYR A 32 2.41 -22.03 -13.22
CA TYR A 32 2.33 -20.73 -12.53
C TYR A 32 3.58 -20.42 -11.68
N ARG A 33 4.37 -21.42 -11.30
CA ARG A 33 5.67 -21.24 -10.66
C ARG A 33 6.76 -20.73 -11.61
N ILE A 34 6.62 -20.98 -12.91
CA ILE A 34 7.58 -20.55 -13.93
C ILE A 34 7.32 -19.09 -14.25
N GLY A 35 8.28 -18.20 -13.96
CA GLY A 35 8.09 -16.75 -13.99
C GLY A 35 7.57 -16.17 -15.30
N PHE A 36 8.08 -16.62 -16.47
CA PHE A 36 7.59 -16.13 -17.77
C PHE A 36 6.16 -16.62 -18.06
N MET A 37 5.83 -17.87 -17.69
CA MET A 37 4.51 -18.44 -17.86
C MET A 37 3.49 -17.75 -16.97
N ARG A 38 3.84 -17.50 -15.70
CA ARG A 38 3.03 -16.71 -14.76
C ARG A 38 2.70 -15.33 -15.34
N ARG A 39 3.71 -14.62 -15.87
CA ARG A 39 3.48 -13.30 -16.49
C ARG A 39 2.52 -13.36 -17.67
N TYR A 40 2.64 -14.40 -18.51
CA TYR A 40 1.73 -14.61 -19.63
C TYR A 40 0.30 -14.87 -19.15
N LEU A 41 0.13 -15.79 -18.19
CA LEU A 41 -1.17 -16.12 -17.59
C LEU A 41 -1.81 -14.93 -16.88
N ASN A 42 -1.02 -14.17 -16.13
CA ASN A 42 -1.48 -12.94 -15.47
C ASN A 42 -1.94 -11.88 -16.47
N ARG A 43 -1.26 -11.73 -17.61
CA ARG A 43 -1.71 -10.84 -18.70
C ARG A 43 -3.06 -11.26 -19.28
N MET A 44 -3.28 -12.54 -19.46
CA MET A 44 -4.59 -13.05 -19.92
C MET A 44 -5.69 -12.79 -18.88
N ALA A 45 -5.41 -13.06 -17.62
CA ALA A 45 -6.35 -12.79 -16.52
C ALA A 45 -6.63 -11.28 -16.38
N GLY A 46 -5.60 -10.43 -16.51
CA GLY A 46 -5.74 -8.98 -16.47
C GLY A 46 -6.63 -8.42 -17.59
N LYS A 47 -6.53 -8.96 -18.81
CA LYS A 47 -7.45 -8.59 -19.90
C LYS A 47 -8.92 -8.89 -19.54
N LYS A 48 -9.18 -10.01 -18.85
CA LYS A 48 -10.53 -10.34 -18.37
C LYS A 48 -10.98 -9.39 -17.26
N LEU A 49 -10.09 -9.09 -16.32
CA LEU A 49 -10.35 -8.13 -15.25
C LEU A 49 -10.68 -6.74 -15.80
N LEU A 50 -9.92 -6.26 -16.77
CA LEU A 50 -10.19 -4.97 -17.42
C LEU A 50 -11.54 -4.97 -18.16
N LYS A 51 -11.93 -6.08 -18.78
CA LYS A 51 -13.26 -6.23 -19.40
C LYS A 51 -14.37 -6.19 -18.34
N LEU A 52 -14.17 -6.85 -17.18
CA LEU A 52 -15.11 -6.80 -16.04
C LEU A 52 -15.33 -5.37 -15.55
N PHE A 53 -14.28 -4.53 -15.58
CA PHE A 53 -14.35 -3.10 -15.25
C PHE A 53 -14.77 -2.21 -16.45
N GLY A 54 -15.44 -2.79 -17.46
CA GLY A 54 -16.00 -2.08 -18.60
C GLY A 54 -15.02 -1.82 -19.75
N GLY A 55 -13.80 -2.37 -19.72
CA GLY A 55 -12.82 -2.33 -20.82
C GLY A 55 -12.17 -0.96 -21.11
N ARG A 56 -12.54 0.09 -20.37
CA ARG A 56 -12.07 1.49 -20.57
C ARG A 56 -11.36 2.07 -19.36
N LEU A 57 -10.88 1.20 -18.46
CA LEU A 57 -10.17 1.63 -17.25
C LEU A 57 -8.82 2.23 -17.61
N ARG A 58 -8.58 3.48 -17.21
CA ARG A 58 -7.32 4.20 -17.39
C ARG A 58 -6.52 4.33 -16.10
N PHE A 59 -7.22 4.26 -14.97
CA PHE A 59 -6.61 4.38 -13.66
C PHE A 59 -7.41 3.60 -12.62
N LEU A 60 -6.72 2.75 -11.85
CA LEU A 60 -7.23 2.03 -10.71
C LEU A 60 -6.47 2.49 -9.46
N GLY A 61 -7.05 3.41 -8.69
CA GLY A 61 -6.49 3.82 -7.41
C GLY A 61 -6.88 2.82 -6.31
N ILE A 62 -5.90 2.37 -5.56
CA ILE A 62 -6.08 1.42 -4.45
C ILE A 62 -5.56 2.10 -3.18
N GLY A 63 -6.38 2.18 -2.15
CA GLY A 63 -6.00 2.84 -0.90
C GLY A 63 -6.87 2.41 0.28
N GLY A 64 -6.54 2.94 1.46
CA GLY A 64 -7.28 2.70 2.70
C GLY A 64 -6.79 1.51 3.53
N ALA A 65 -5.98 0.61 2.97
CA ALA A 65 -5.29 -0.48 3.67
C ALA A 65 -4.09 -0.97 2.87
N LYS A 66 -3.25 -1.81 3.48
CA LYS A 66 -2.14 -2.48 2.80
C LYS A 66 -2.70 -3.49 1.79
N LEU A 67 -2.17 -3.49 0.57
CA LEU A 67 -2.51 -4.46 -0.47
C LEU A 67 -1.62 -5.70 -0.33
N ASP A 68 -2.22 -6.89 -0.44
CA ASP A 68 -1.48 -8.16 -0.47
C ASP A 68 -0.43 -8.17 -1.61
N GLY A 69 0.80 -8.58 -1.28
CA GLY A 69 1.91 -8.53 -2.24
C GLY A 69 1.74 -9.46 -3.44
N GLY A 70 0.99 -10.56 -3.29
CA GLY A 70 0.65 -11.46 -4.39
C GLY A 70 -0.37 -10.83 -5.33
N ALA A 71 -1.39 -10.18 -4.79
CA ALA A 71 -2.38 -9.42 -5.54
C ALA A 71 -1.75 -8.23 -6.26
N GLU A 72 -0.84 -7.51 -5.61
CA GLU A 72 -0.11 -6.41 -6.24
C GLU A 72 0.78 -6.89 -7.39
N ARG A 73 1.55 -7.97 -7.17
CA ARG A 73 2.37 -8.59 -8.23
C ARG A 73 1.51 -9.05 -9.41
N PHE A 74 0.33 -9.59 -9.14
CA PHE A 74 -0.62 -9.93 -10.20
C PHE A 74 -1.01 -8.71 -11.02
N LEU A 75 -1.40 -7.60 -10.39
CA LEU A 75 -1.76 -6.36 -11.09
C LEU A 75 -0.63 -5.84 -11.96
N LEU A 76 0.61 -5.84 -11.42
CA LEU A 76 1.81 -5.40 -12.13
C LEU A 76 2.11 -6.28 -13.35
N GLU A 77 2.14 -7.61 -13.18
CA GLU A 77 2.40 -8.57 -14.26
C GLU A 77 1.28 -8.59 -15.30
N ALA A 78 0.04 -8.37 -14.88
CA ALA A 78 -1.17 -8.27 -15.71
C ALA A 78 -1.24 -6.95 -16.50
N LYS A 79 -0.37 -5.98 -16.20
CA LYS A 79 -0.37 -4.63 -16.80
C LYS A 79 -1.70 -3.89 -16.57
N VAL A 80 -2.31 -4.08 -15.41
CA VAL A 80 -3.44 -3.26 -14.98
C VAL A 80 -2.93 -1.85 -14.66
N PRO A 81 -3.59 -0.77 -15.10
CA PRO A 81 -3.14 0.59 -14.80
C PRO A 81 -3.51 0.99 -13.37
N TYR A 82 -2.82 0.44 -12.38
CA TYR A 82 -3.06 0.70 -10.96
C TYR A 82 -2.03 1.63 -10.34
N ALA A 83 -2.38 2.22 -9.22
CA ALA A 83 -1.46 2.81 -8.27
C ALA A 83 -2.00 2.65 -6.84
N ILE A 84 -1.07 2.54 -5.89
CA ILE A 84 -1.41 2.54 -4.47
C ILE A 84 -1.28 3.97 -3.97
N GLY A 85 -2.31 4.46 -3.26
CA GLY A 85 -2.29 5.74 -2.59
C GLY A 85 -2.20 5.54 -1.07
N TYR A 86 -1.35 6.33 -0.42
CA TYR A 86 -1.23 6.40 1.02
C TYR A 86 -1.70 7.74 1.54
N GLY A 87 -2.40 7.70 2.65
CA GLY A 87 -2.84 8.87 3.39
C GLY A 87 -3.95 8.53 4.38
N LEU A 88 -4.42 9.56 5.09
CA LEU A 88 -5.38 9.44 6.17
C LEU A 88 -6.53 10.42 5.98
N THR A 89 -7.65 10.19 6.64
CA THR A 89 -8.79 11.11 6.66
C THR A 89 -8.36 12.49 7.13
N GLU A 90 -7.47 12.54 8.09
CA GLU A 90 -6.89 13.74 8.70
C GLU A 90 -6.04 14.57 7.72
N THR A 91 -5.70 14.03 6.56
CA THR A 91 -4.88 14.71 5.54
C THR A 91 -5.59 14.88 4.18
N ALA A 92 -6.89 14.60 4.10
CA ALA A 92 -7.86 14.82 3.01
C ALA A 92 -7.47 14.31 1.60
N PRO A 93 -7.21 13.03 1.38
CA PRO A 93 -6.51 12.06 2.19
C PRO A 93 -5.06 11.82 1.74
N LEU A 94 -4.64 12.23 0.51
CA LEU A 94 -3.44 11.72 -0.16
C LEU A 94 -2.15 12.36 0.32
N LEU A 95 -1.25 11.55 0.85
CA LEU A 95 0.11 11.94 1.24
C LEU A 95 1.18 11.44 0.27
N ALA A 96 1.03 10.21 -0.24
CA ALA A 96 1.96 9.64 -1.21
C ALA A 96 1.22 8.81 -2.27
N GLY A 97 1.74 8.76 -3.48
CA GLY A 97 1.18 8.01 -4.58
C GLY A 97 2.06 8.08 -5.83
N ALA A 98 1.90 7.09 -6.72
CA ALA A 98 2.61 7.05 -7.98
C ALA A 98 1.65 7.10 -9.17
N ALA A 99 2.16 7.48 -10.34
CA ALA A 99 1.43 7.28 -11.58
C ALA A 99 1.40 5.78 -11.95
N PRO A 100 0.35 5.28 -12.62
CA PRO A 100 0.24 3.86 -12.97
C PRO A 100 1.39 3.29 -13.80
N SER A 101 2.11 4.15 -14.51
CA SER A 101 3.29 3.78 -15.30
C SER A 101 4.58 3.69 -14.49
N GLN A 102 4.56 4.12 -13.24
CA GLN A 102 5.74 4.27 -12.39
C GLN A 102 5.64 3.51 -11.06
N VAL A 103 4.71 2.56 -10.95
CA VAL A 103 4.55 1.78 -9.70
C VAL A 103 5.78 0.92 -9.40
N ARG A 104 6.13 0.83 -8.11
CA ARG A 104 7.13 -0.09 -7.57
C ARG A 104 6.46 -1.02 -6.57
N LEU A 105 6.72 -2.31 -6.70
CA LEU A 105 6.10 -3.33 -5.85
C LEU A 105 6.38 -3.06 -4.36
N GLY A 106 5.32 -3.04 -3.57
CA GLY A 106 5.37 -2.79 -2.13
C GLY A 106 5.48 -1.32 -1.73
N SER A 107 5.61 -0.39 -2.69
CA SER A 107 5.70 1.04 -2.41
C SER A 107 4.39 1.77 -2.68
N THR A 108 4.10 2.77 -1.86
CA THR A 108 2.99 3.70 -2.10
C THR A 108 3.34 4.82 -3.07
N GLY A 109 4.62 4.95 -3.43
CA GLY A 109 5.09 6.02 -4.34
C GLY A 109 5.82 7.16 -3.62
N PRO A 110 6.20 8.21 -4.37
CA PRO A 110 6.76 9.44 -3.82
C PRO A 110 5.67 10.27 -3.12
N GLN A 111 6.09 11.26 -2.36
CA GLN A 111 5.17 12.25 -1.78
C GLN A 111 4.33 12.94 -2.86
N ALA A 112 3.07 13.21 -2.53
CA ALA A 112 2.15 13.90 -3.42
C ALA A 112 2.56 15.38 -3.62
N PRO A 113 2.19 16.02 -4.73
CA PRO A 113 2.47 17.44 -4.93
C PRO A 113 1.90 18.31 -3.80
N GLY A 114 2.73 19.21 -3.25
CA GLY A 114 2.35 20.08 -2.13
C GLY A 114 2.36 19.41 -0.76
N VAL A 115 2.80 18.17 -0.66
CA VAL A 115 3.01 17.42 0.58
C VAL A 115 4.50 17.32 0.86
N GLU A 116 4.89 17.56 2.10
CA GLU A 116 6.22 17.24 2.62
C GLU A 116 6.10 16.05 3.58
N LEU A 117 6.97 15.06 3.42
CA LEU A 117 7.06 13.90 4.29
C LEU A 117 8.47 13.78 4.87
N ARG A 118 8.57 13.43 6.14
CA ARG A 118 9.83 13.03 6.78
C ARG A 118 9.59 11.87 7.73
N LEU A 119 10.67 11.24 8.17
CA LEU A 119 10.64 10.23 9.22
C LEU A 119 11.15 10.83 10.52
N GLU A 120 10.45 10.55 11.62
CA GLU A 120 10.89 10.86 12.98
C GLU A 120 11.25 9.58 13.72
N ASN A 121 12.11 9.70 14.75
CA ASN A 121 12.56 8.59 15.59
C ASN A 121 13.09 7.41 14.75
N VAL A 122 13.94 7.72 13.76
CA VAL A 122 14.47 6.72 12.83
C VAL A 122 15.38 5.74 13.55
N ASN A 123 15.04 4.45 13.46
CA ASN A 123 15.91 3.38 13.92
C ASN A 123 17.14 3.28 12.97
N PRO A 124 18.38 3.38 13.49
CA PRO A 124 19.58 3.39 12.65
C PRO A 124 19.84 2.07 11.93
N GLU A 125 19.39 0.95 12.47
CA GLU A 125 19.60 -0.37 11.88
C GLU A 125 18.57 -0.66 10.76
N THR A 126 17.29 -0.40 11.02
CA THR A 126 16.20 -0.69 10.07
C THR A 126 15.91 0.46 9.13
N ARG A 127 16.38 1.68 9.45
CA ARG A 127 16.10 2.93 8.72
C ARG A 127 14.60 3.28 8.67
N GLN A 128 13.80 2.66 9.53
CA GLN A 128 12.38 2.91 9.68
C GLN A 128 12.12 3.97 10.74
N GLY A 129 11.11 4.80 10.52
CA GLY A 129 10.71 5.85 11.45
C GLY A 129 9.23 6.17 11.31
N GLU A 130 8.69 6.93 12.27
CA GLU A 130 7.33 7.45 12.18
C GLU A 130 7.22 8.42 11.00
N ILE A 131 6.26 8.19 10.12
CA ILE A 131 5.96 9.10 9.02
C ILE A 131 5.25 10.32 9.60
N VAL A 132 5.83 11.51 9.39
CA VAL A 132 5.16 12.77 9.71
C VAL A 132 4.99 13.58 8.43
N ALA A 133 3.88 14.32 8.35
CA ALA A 133 3.46 15.03 7.15
C ALA A 133 3.24 16.51 7.41
N ARG A 134 3.62 17.35 6.45
CA ARG A 134 3.22 18.75 6.36
C ARG A 134 2.49 18.96 5.06
N THR A 135 1.24 19.37 5.14
CA THR A 135 0.38 19.61 3.97
C THR A 135 -0.70 20.62 4.31
N PRO A 136 -1.10 21.48 3.36
CA PRO A 136 -2.21 22.41 3.56
C PRO A 136 -3.56 21.71 3.74
N SER A 137 -3.67 20.43 3.39
CA SER A 137 -4.87 19.61 3.57
C SER A 137 -4.94 18.89 4.92
N ALA A 138 -3.94 19.11 5.82
CA ALA A 138 -4.02 18.53 7.16
C ALA A 138 -5.19 19.16 7.93
N MET A 139 -5.84 18.33 8.76
CA MET A 139 -6.92 18.77 9.65
C MET A 139 -6.43 19.89 10.58
N VAL A 140 -7.34 20.76 11.03
CA VAL A 140 -7.06 21.74 12.09
C VAL A 140 -7.07 21.10 13.47
N GLY A 141 -7.72 19.95 13.63
CA GLY A 141 -7.78 19.21 14.89
C GLY A 141 -8.99 18.31 15.01
N TYR A 142 -9.03 17.53 16.09
CA TYR A 142 -10.16 16.67 16.43
C TYR A 142 -11.25 17.47 17.14
N PHE A 143 -12.49 17.31 16.70
CA PHE A 143 -13.64 18.02 17.24
C PHE A 143 -13.79 17.78 18.76
N LYS A 144 -13.84 18.86 19.54
CA LYS A 144 -13.96 18.85 21.02
C LYS A 144 -12.91 17.99 21.74
N ASN A 145 -11.74 17.76 21.11
CA ASN A 145 -10.66 16.99 21.72
C ASN A 145 -9.29 17.69 21.53
N PRO A 146 -9.01 18.74 22.31
CA PRO A 146 -7.77 19.49 22.19
C PRO A 146 -6.53 18.68 22.58
N GLU A 147 -6.67 17.72 23.50
CA GLU A 147 -5.57 16.85 23.93
C GLU A 147 -5.11 15.94 22.78
N ALA A 148 -6.04 15.19 22.17
CA ALA A 148 -5.72 14.37 21.00
C ALA A 148 -5.21 15.23 19.82
N THR A 149 -5.71 16.46 19.67
CA THR A 149 -5.21 17.38 18.66
C THR A 149 -3.75 17.74 18.91
N LYS A 150 -3.39 18.07 20.16
CA LYS A 150 -2.01 18.38 20.53
C LYS A 150 -1.06 17.21 20.32
N GLU A 151 -1.50 15.98 20.61
CA GLU A 151 -0.72 14.75 20.39
C GLU A 151 -0.53 14.42 18.90
N ALA A 152 -1.51 14.82 18.06
CA ALA A 152 -1.47 14.57 16.62
C ALA A 152 -0.45 15.43 15.87
N PHE A 153 0.13 16.45 16.51
CA PHE A 153 1.11 17.33 15.87
C PHE A 153 2.41 17.37 16.66
N THR A 154 3.52 17.50 15.94
CA THR A 154 4.83 17.78 16.55
C THR A 154 4.91 19.22 17.00
N ALA A 155 5.92 19.56 17.83
CA ALA A 155 6.12 20.93 18.31
C ALA A 155 6.35 21.96 17.18
N ASP A 156 6.90 21.50 16.05
CA ASP A 156 7.14 22.29 14.84
C ASP A 156 6.03 22.16 13.79
N GLY A 157 4.86 21.60 14.17
CA GLY A 157 3.61 21.63 13.39
C GLY A 157 3.48 20.56 12.30
N TRP A 158 4.23 19.46 12.37
CA TRP A 158 4.02 18.32 11.48
C TRP A 158 2.94 17.40 12.05
N PHE A 159 2.08 16.90 11.16
CA PHE A 159 1.07 15.92 11.52
C PHE A 159 1.71 14.54 11.71
N ARG A 160 1.46 13.89 12.84
CA ARG A 160 1.89 12.53 13.16
C ARG A 160 0.91 11.52 12.58
N THR A 161 1.34 10.71 11.64
CA THR A 161 0.45 9.73 11.02
C THR A 161 0.22 8.50 11.91
N GLY A 162 1.15 8.23 12.82
CA GLY A 162 1.19 6.99 13.60
C GLY A 162 1.54 5.75 12.78
N ASP A 163 1.93 5.95 11.52
CA ASP A 163 2.40 4.88 10.64
C ASP A 163 3.92 4.86 10.58
N LEU A 164 4.49 3.68 10.51
CA LEU A 164 5.91 3.45 10.34
C LEU A 164 6.23 3.25 8.86
N GLY A 165 7.34 3.83 8.42
CA GLY A 165 7.77 3.70 7.04
C GLY A 165 9.25 3.87 6.83
N GLU A 166 9.68 3.68 5.60
CA GLU A 166 11.04 3.96 5.12
C GLU A 166 10.98 4.58 3.74
N PHE A 167 11.99 5.37 3.39
CA PHE A 167 12.22 5.85 2.03
C PHE A 167 13.37 5.08 1.38
N ASP A 168 13.18 4.73 0.11
CA ASP A 168 14.32 4.30 -0.68
C ASP A 168 15.18 5.50 -1.12
N LYS A 169 16.32 5.19 -1.79
CA LYS A 169 17.26 6.20 -2.29
C LYS A 169 16.66 7.21 -3.29
N ASP A 170 15.56 6.86 -3.91
CA ASP A 170 14.87 7.68 -4.89
C ASP A 170 13.67 8.44 -4.28
N GLY A 171 13.51 8.37 -2.95
CA GLY A 171 12.42 9.04 -2.21
C GLY A 171 11.06 8.35 -2.29
N TRP A 172 11.04 7.05 -2.62
CA TRP A 172 9.80 6.26 -2.62
C TRP A 172 9.47 5.75 -1.23
N LEU A 173 8.23 5.96 -0.81
CA LEU A 173 7.75 5.57 0.51
C LEU A 173 7.26 4.12 0.53
N TYR A 174 7.71 3.38 1.55
CA TYR A 174 7.26 2.02 1.88
C TYR A 174 6.67 2.01 3.28
N ILE A 175 5.38 1.68 3.39
CA ILE A 175 4.70 1.56 4.68
C ILE A 175 5.05 0.22 5.30
N LYS A 176 5.45 0.23 6.56
CA LYS A 176 5.84 -0.99 7.31
C LYS A 176 4.74 -1.48 8.24
N GLY A 177 4.02 -0.59 8.89
CA GLY A 177 2.94 -0.92 9.81
C GLY A 177 2.47 0.28 10.60
N ARG A 178 1.62 0.03 11.60
CA ARG A 178 1.18 1.06 12.55
C ARG A 178 1.96 0.98 13.84
N LEU A 179 2.40 2.14 14.36
CA LEU A 179 3.13 2.23 15.63
C LEU A 179 2.33 1.62 16.80
N LYS A 180 1.02 1.86 16.85
CA LYS A 180 0.15 1.33 17.90
C LYS A 180 -0.04 -0.19 17.87
N ASN A 181 0.17 -0.81 16.71
CA ASN A 181 0.02 -2.25 16.51
C ASN A 181 1.35 -3.01 16.61
N MET A 182 2.46 -2.28 16.67
CA MET A 182 3.79 -2.88 16.75
C MET A 182 3.96 -3.63 18.07
N ILE A 183 4.36 -4.89 17.98
CA ILE A 183 4.71 -5.73 19.12
C ILE A 183 6.23 -5.82 19.18
N VAL A 184 6.81 -5.49 20.33
CA VAL A 184 8.25 -5.71 20.56
C VAL A 184 8.46 -7.14 21.00
N GLY A 185 9.14 -7.93 20.20
CA GLY A 185 9.50 -9.29 20.53
C GLY A 185 10.54 -9.40 21.68
N PRO A 186 10.73 -10.59 22.27
CA PRO A 186 11.65 -10.79 23.38
C PRO A 186 13.12 -10.44 23.08
N GLY A 187 13.50 -10.47 21.80
CA GLY A 187 14.83 -10.08 21.32
C GLY A 187 14.96 -8.60 20.94
N GLY A 188 13.90 -7.79 21.15
CA GLY A 188 13.87 -6.38 20.75
C GLY A 188 13.48 -6.14 19.29
N GLU A 189 13.13 -7.20 18.55
CA GLU A 189 12.64 -7.10 17.18
C GLU A 189 11.22 -6.52 17.12
N ASN A 190 10.97 -5.67 16.13
CA ASN A 190 9.64 -5.14 15.87
C ASN A 190 8.82 -6.15 15.05
N ILE A 191 7.72 -6.63 15.60
CA ILE A 191 6.77 -7.53 14.94
C ILE A 191 5.54 -6.72 14.54
N TYR A 192 5.18 -6.78 13.26
CA TYR A 192 3.99 -6.13 12.74
C TYR A 192 2.92 -7.19 12.50
N PRO A 193 1.79 -7.16 13.23
CA PRO A 193 0.70 -8.13 13.05
C PRO A 193 0.22 -8.24 11.61
N GLU A 194 0.23 -7.14 10.86
CA GLU A 194 -0.17 -7.07 9.46
C GLU A 194 0.71 -7.94 8.55
N ASP A 195 2.00 -8.13 8.88
CA ASP A 195 2.89 -9.01 8.13
C ASP A 195 2.58 -10.49 8.41
N ILE A 196 2.22 -10.82 9.65
CA ILE A 196 1.80 -12.17 10.04
C ILE A 196 0.45 -12.51 9.38
N GLU A 197 -0.52 -11.62 9.41
CA GLU A 197 -1.82 -11.81 8.78
C GLU A 197 -1.69 -12.05 7.27
N THR A 198 -0.75 -11.38 6.61
CA THR A 198 -0.48 -11.56 5.16
C THR A 198 0.00 -12.99 4.84
N VAL A 199 0.67 -13.66 5.78
CA VAL A 199 1.17 -15.05 5.60
C VAL A 199 0.10 -16.08 5.94
N LEU A 200 -0.80 -15.77 6.89
CA LEU A 200 -1.83 -16.69 7.38
C LEU A 200 -3.11 -16.71 6.53
N ASN A 201 -3.38 -15.65 5.76
CA ASN A 201 -4.54 -15.48 4.89
C ASN A 201 -4.24 -15.83 3.44
#